data_e7ca43bc1bd0eb04aac8323a02e331ed
#
_entry.id   e7ca43bc1bd0eb04aac8323a02e331ed
#
_cell.length_a   1.000
_cell.length_b   1.000
_cell.length_c   1.000
_cell.angle_alpha   90.00
_cell.angle_beta   90.00
_cell.angle_gamma   90.00
#
_symmetry.space_group_name_H-M   'P 1'
#
loop_
_entity.id
_entity.type
_entity.pdbx_description
1 polymer ?
#
loop_
_entity_poly.entity_id
_entity_poly.type
_entity_poly.pdbx_seq_one_letter_code
_entity_poly.pdbx_strand_id
1 'polypeptide(L)'
;STLTTLKTSPDGEEFSVTWAESDRQLEPLNGIAGGLTTPFTRIRAIGDYLFPIWDPRNVNAHEATVQVTGTFGWTATPKAVEQACILLSMRLFKRLDAPLGAVGFGDIGVVRVSRIDPDIESLLSPYRRVRMA
;
A
#
# COMPACT_ATOMS: atom_id res chain seq x y z
N SER A 1 3.71 -10.14 1.25
CA SER A 1 4.48 -9.96 0.00
C SER A 1 5.80 -10.72 0.08
N THR A 2 6.23 -11.31 -1.03
CA THR A 2 7.50 -12.03 -1.15
C THR A 2 8.20 -11.59 -2.41
N LEU A 3 9.52 -11.43 -2.36
CA LEU A 3 10.36 -11.18 -3.51
C LEU A 3 11.05 -12.48 -3.92
N THR A 4 10.75 -13.00 -5.09
CA THR A 4 11.33 -14.25 -5.61
C THR A 4 12.65 -13.96 -6.30
N THR A 5 12.67 -13.08 -7.28
CA THR A 5 13.89 -12.70 -7.99
C THR A 5 13.98 -11.20 -8.21
N LEU A 6 15.20 -10.69 -8.17
CA LEU A 6 15.57 -9.35 -8.56
C LEU A 6 16.67 -9.45 -9.60
N LYS A 7 16.44 -8.89 -10.76
CA LYS A 7 17.42 -8.84 -11.85
C LYS A 7 17.60 -7.42 -12.34
N THR A 8 18.78 -7.13 -12.80
CA THR A 8 19.10 -5.82 -13.39
C THR A 8 19.74 -6.00 -14.76
N SER A 9 19.54 -4.98 -15.58
CA SER A 9 20.12 -4.85 -16.91
C SER A 9 20.67 -3.43 -17.06
N PRO A 10 21.89 -3.25 -17.57
CA PRO A 10 22.42 -1.92 -17.84
C PRO A 10 21.70 -1.18 -18.96
N ASP A 11 21.17 -1.92 -19.94
CA ASP A 11 20.51 -1.39 -21.14
C ASP A 11 19.00 -1.61 -21.16
N GLY A 12 18.49 -2.48 -20.28
CA GLY A 12 17.06 -2.84 -20.22
C GLY A 12 16.62 -3.92 -21.21
N GLU A 13 17.53 -4.48 -22.00
CA GLU A 13 17.22 -5.55 -22.95
C GLU A 13 17.37 -6.94 -22.32
N GLU A 14 18.58 -7.25 -21.80
CA GLU A 14 18.86 -8.52 -21.13
C GLU A 14 19.04 -8.36 -19.64
N PHE A 15 18.16 -8.98 -18.85
CA PHE A 15 18.26 -9.02 -17.39
C PHE A 15 19.17 -10.16 -16.92
N SER A 16 20.46 -10.02 -17.21
CA SER A 16 21.49 -11.04 -16.96
C SER A 16 21.99 -11.06 -15.51
N VAL A 17 22.00 -9.91 -14.83
CA VAL A 17 22.51 -9.79 -13.47
C VAL A 17 21.42 -10.14 -12.47
N THR A 18 21.53 -11.30 -11.83
CA THR A 18 20.61 -11.74 -10.76
C THR A 18 21.21 -11.42 -9.40
N TRP A 19 20.44 -10.74 -8.56
CA TRP A 19 20.85 -10.35 -7.21
C TRP A 19 20.57 -11.46 -6.21
N ALA A 20 21.56 -11.80 -5.39
CA ALA A 20 21.36 -12.70 -4.25
C ALA A 20 20.56 -11.99 -3.13
N GLU A 21 20.10 -12.73 -2.14
CA GLU A 21 19.40 -12.15 -0.99
C GLU A 21 20.31 -11.25 -0.14
N SER A 22 21.62 -11.55 -0.12
CA SER A 22 22.65 -10.74 0.56
C SER A 22 22.84 -9.36 -0.06
N ASP A 23 22.50 -9.19 -1.33
CA ASP A 23 22.78 -7.98 -2.11
C ASP A 23 21.61 -6.98 -2.05
N ARG A 24 20.54 -7.38 -1.39
CA ARG A 24 19.29 -6.61 -1.30
C ARG A 24 18.66 -6.70 0.08
N GLN A 25 18.02 -5.63 0.48
CA GLN A 25 17.22 -5.55 1.70
C GLN A 25 15.80 -5.10 1.36
N LEU A 26 14.83 -5.82 1.89
CA LEU A 26 13.42 -5.45 1.78
C LEU A 26 13.03 -4.53 2.93
N GLU A 27 12.30 -3.48 2.64
CA GLU A 27 11.80 -2.52 3.61
C GLU A 27 10.26 -2.43 3.56
N PRO A 28 9.60 -2.27 4.71
CA PRO A 28 10.15 -2.16 6.06
C PRO A 28 10.79 -3.47 6.55
N LEU A 29 11.82 -3.37 7.40
CA LEU A 29 12.51 -4.54 7.96
C LEU A 29 11.51 -5.52 8.58
N ASN A 30 11.67 -6.80 8.28
CA ASN A 30 10.79 -7.89 8.74
C ASN A 30 9.30 -7.70 8.38
N GLY A 31 8.98 -6.78 7.45
CA GLY A 31 7.60 -6.47 7.11
C GLY A 31 6.82 -5.80 8.24
N ILE A 32 7.50 -5.02 9.10
CA ILE A 32 6.86 -4.31 10.22
C ILE A 32 7.07 -2.81 10.06
N ALA A 33 5.99 -2.05 10.04
CA ALA A 33 6.01 -0.59 10.08
C ALA A 33 4.95 -0.10 11.07
N GLY A 34 5.36 0.82 11.97
CA GLY A 34 4.46 1.36 13.01
C GLY A 34 3.84 0.31 13.92
N GLY A 35 4.52 -0.82 14.17
CA GLY A 35 4.02 -1.93 14.97
C GLY A 35 3.01 -2.85 14.25
N LEU A 36 2.74 -2.61 12.97
CA LEU A 36 1.84 -3.41 12.15
C LEU A 36 2.63 -4.21 11.11
N THR A 37 2.17 -5.43 10.85
CA THR A 37 2.67 -6.20 9.69
C THR A 37 2.21 -5.52 8.42
N THR A 38 3.16 -5.13 7.56
CA THR A 38 2.90 -4.42 6.31
C THR A 38 3.63 -5.09 5.15
N PRO A 39 3.10 -4.99 3.92
CA PRO A 39 3.82 -5.43 2.74
C PRO A 39 5.15 -4.66 2.58
N PHE A 40 6.13 -5.30 1.97
CA PHE A 40 7.34 -4.61 1.55
C PHE A 40 7.00 -3.55 0.50
N THR A 41 7.55 -2.36 0.67
CA THR A 41 7.29 -1.20 -0.17
C THR A 41 8.52 -0.71 -0.91
N ARG A 42 9.70 -1.16 -0.50
CA ARG A 42 10.98 -0.73 -1.06
C ARG A 42 11.98 -1.88 -1.07
N ILE A 43 12.83 -1.88 -2.08
CA ILE A 43 14.02 -2.71 -2.18
C ILE A 43 15.23 -1.79 -2.10
N ARG A 44 16.14 -2.09 -1.20
CA ARG A 44 17.40 -1.36 -1.03
C ARG A 44 18.55 -2.23 -1.49
N ALA A 45 19.47 -1.66 -2.26
CA ALA A 45 20.74 -2.29 -2.61
C ALA A 45 21.67 -2.29 -1.40
N ILE A 46 22.43 -3.37 -1.23
CA ILE A 46 23.41 -3.56 -0.14
C ILE A 46 24.78 -3.89 -0.76
N GLY A 47 25.84 -3.53 -0.03
CA GLY A 47 27.21 -3.77 -0.46
C GLY A 47 27.59 -2.95 -1.69
N ASP A 48 28.27 -3.60 -2.63
CA ASP A 48 28.76 -2.95 -3.86
C ASP A 48 27.72 -2.92 -4.99
N TYR A 49 26.49 -3.38 -4.72
CA TYR A 49 25.42 -3.37 -5.70
C TYR A 49 24.73 -2.02 -5.78
N LEU A 50 24.49 -1.56 -7.00
CA LEU A 50 23.75 -0.33 -7.30
C LEU A 50 22.69 -0.64 -8.35
N PHE A 51 21.53 0.03 -8.22
CA PHE A 51 20.54 -0.02 -9.28
C PHE A 51 21.08 0.75 -10.51
N PRO A 52 20.97 0.18 -11.73
CA PRO A 52 21.33 0.89 -12.93
C PRO A 52 20.52 2.18 -13.06
N ILE A 53 21.21 3.25 -13.41
CA ILE A 53 20.59 4.56 -13.70
C ILE A 53 20.39 4.62 -15.20
N TRP A 54 19.16 4.89 -15.62
CA TRP A 54 18.89 5.15 -17.03
C TRP A 54 19.64 6.39 -17.52
N ASP A 55 20.41 6.24 -18.61
CA ASP A 55 21.11 7.36 -19.25
C ASP A 55 20.34 7.80 -20.50
N PRO A 56 19.74 9.01 -20.50
CA PRO A 56 19.00 9.53 -21.65
C PRO A 56 19.88 9.79 -22.89
N ARG A 57 21.20 9.73 -22.76
CA ARG A 57 22.13 9.88 -23.88
C ARG A 57 22.34 8.56 -24.64
N ASN A 58 22.01 7.45 -24.01
CA ASN A 58 22.07 6.14 -24.66
C ASN A 58 20.73 5.86 -25.33
N VAL A 59 20.63 6.14 -26.62
CA VAL A 59 19.42 5.99 -27.43
C VAL A 59 18.92 4.53 -27.51
N ASN A 60 19.76 3.56 -27.14
CA ASN A 60 19.42 2.14 -27.15
C ASN A 60 19.06 1.63 -25.73
N ALA A 61 19.18 2.46 -24.70
CA ALA A 61 18.85 2.07 -23.34
C ALA A 61 17.35 2.19 -23.08
N HIS A 62 16.73 1.13 -22.59
CA HIS A 62 15.36 1.14 -22.12
C HIS A 62 15.25 1.78 -20.75
N GLU A 63 14.14 2.45 -20.46
CA GLU A 63 13.89 3.04 -19.14
C GLU A 63 13.79 2.00 -18.02
N ALA A 64 13.30 0.79 -18.36
CA ALA A 64 13.11 -0.29 -17.40
C ALA A 64 14.40 -1.12 -17.25
N THR A 65 15.24 -0.76 -16.29
CA THR A 65 16.52 -1.44 -16.01
C THR A 65 16.44 -2.46 -14.88
N VAL A 66 15.30 -2.61 -14.24
CA VAL A 66 15.10 -3.49 -13.07
C VAL A 66 13.88 -4.40 -13.29
N GLN A 67 14.10 -5.69 -13.20
CA GLN A 67 13.05 -6.71 -13.22
C GLN A 67 12.84 -7.29 -11.83
N VAL A 68 11.60 -7.20 -11.34
CA VAL A 68 11.20 -7.69 -10.03
C VAL A 68 10.14 -8.77 -10.19
N THR A 69 10.41 -9.96 -9.67
CA THR A 69 9.44 -11.06 -9.65
C THR A 69 9.09 -11.42 -8.22
N GLY A 70 7.80 -11.50 -7.91
CA GLY A 70 7.35 -11.81 -6.56
C GLY A 70 5.84 -11.66 -6.40
N THR A 71 5.37 -11.83 -5.16
CA THR A 71 3.98 -11.54 -4.77
C THR A 71 3.92 -10.21 -4.03
N PHE A 72 3.05 -9.32 -4.48
CA PHE A 72 2.94 -7.96 -3.94
C PHE A 72 1.62 -7.77 -3.21
N GLY A 73 1.66 -6.93 -2.17
CA GLY A 73 0.49 -6.59 -1.37
C GLY A 73 0.37 -7.37 -0.08
N TRP A 74 -0.80 -7.30 0.52
CA TRP A 74 -1.12 -7.95 1.77
C TRP A 74 -1.37 -9.45 1.56
N THR A 75 -0.88 -10.28 2.48
CA THR A 75 -1.13 -11.75 2.44
C THR A 75 -2.60 -12.07 2.75
N ALA A 76 -3.20 -11.29 3.63
CA ALA A 76 -4.62 -11.35 3.96
C ALA A 76 -5.12 -9.94 4.27
N THR A 77 -6.42 -9.71 4.15
CA THR A 77 -7.02 -8.43 4.52
C THR A 77 -6.82 -8.17 6.02
N PRO A 78 -6.26 -7.00 6.42
CA PRO A 78 -6.14 -6.67 7.83
C PRO A 78 -7.51 -6.61 8.52
N LYS A 79 -7.60 -7.14 9.74
CA LYS A 79 -8.85 -7.21 10.49
C LYS A 79 -9.52 -5.85 10.73
N ALA A 80 -8.73 -4.80 10.92
CA ALA A 80 -9.24 -3.44 11.06
C ALA A 80 -9.93 -2.95 9.78
N VAL A 81 -9.42 -3.34 8.60
CA VAL A 81 -10.03 -3.00 7.30
C VAL A 81 -11.34 -3.77 7.11
N GLU A 82 -11.39 -5.06 7.49
CA GLU A 82 -12.62 -5.85 7.47
C GLU A 82 -13.68 -5.22 8.37
N GLN A 83 -13.31 -4.86 9.60
CA GLN A 83 -14.21 -4.21 10.55
C GLN A 83 -14.72 -2.86 10.05
N ALA A 84 -13.84 -2.03 9.50
CA ALA A 84 -14.21 -0.76 8.89
C ALA A 84 -15.22 -0.95 7.74
N CYS A 85 -15.01 -1.97 6.91
CA CYS A 85 -15.91 -2.32 5.82
C CYS A 85 -17.31 -2.74 6.34
N ILE A 86 -17.36 -3.56 7.38
CA ILE A 86 -18.63 -3.98 8.02
C ILE A 86 -19.37 -2.77 8.58
N LEU A 87 -18.69 -1.90 9.33
CA LEU A 87 -19.30 -0.69 9.90
C LEU A 87 -19.83 0.23 8.82
N LEU A 88 -19.05 0.44 7.74
CA LEU A 88 -19.48 1.24 6.60
C LEU A 88 -20.71 0.65 5.90
N SER A 89 -20.72 -0.66 5.70
CA SER A 89 -21.85 -1.38 5.07
C SER A 89 -23.12 -1.27 5.91
N MET A 90 -23.01 -1.44 7.22
CA MET A 90 -24.15 -1.26 8.14
C MET A 90 -24.72 0.16 8.08
N ARG A 91 -23.85 1.18 7.99
CA ARG A 91 -24.29 2.57 7.84
C ARG A 91 -24.98 2.84 6.53
N LEU A 92 -24.42 2.33 5.43
CA LEU A 92 -25.04 2.46 4.10
C LEU A 92 -26.42 1.80 4.08
N PHE A 93 -26.55 0.63 4.71
CA PHE A 93 -27.83 -0.05 4.83
C PHE A 93 -28.85 0.77 5.62
N LYS A 94 -28.46 1.32 6.78
CA LYS A 94 -29.34 2.17 7.59
C LYS A 94 -29.75 3.47 6.89
N ARG A 95 -28.99 3.96 5.91
CA ARG A 95 -29.39 5.13 5.10
C ARG A 95 -30.61 4.89 4.21
N LEU A 96 -30.94 3.64 3.91
CA LEU A 96 -32.18 3.31 3.19
C LEU A 96 -33.42 3.73 3.99
N ASP A 97 -33.35 3.63 5.33
CA ASP A 97 -34.44 4.02 6.22
C ASP A 97 -34.46 5.53 6.56
N ALA A 98 -33.34 6.24 6.31
CA ALA A 98 -33.18 7.67 6.57
C ALA A 98 -32.51 8.39 5.38
N PRO A 99 -33.17 8.54 4.22
CA PRO A 99 -32.58 9.03 2.97
C PRO A 99 -32.05 10.45 3.06
N LEU A 100 -32.50 11.26 4.00
CA LEU A 100 -32.05 12.65 4.21
C LEU A 100 -30.90 12.78 5.23
N GLY A 101 -30.41 11.66 5.76
CA GLY A 101 -29.28 11.68 6.72
C GLY A 101 -29.60 12.31 8.07
N ALA A 102 -30.87 12.56 8.35
CA ALA A 102 -31.38 13.11 9.58
C ALA A 102 -32.33 12.11 10.23
N VAL A 103 -32.02 11.62 11.43
CA VAL A 103 -32.96 10.90 12.27
C VAL A 103 -33.58 11.94 13.19
N GLY A 104 -34.82 12.28 12.94
CA GLY A 104 -35.62 13.14 13.82
C GLY A 104 -36.05 12.33 15.03
N PHE A 105 -35.46 12.55 16.19
CA PHE A 105 -36.04 12.17 17.45
C PHE A 105 -36.86 13.37 17.94
N GLY A 106 -38.19 13.32 17.77
CA GLY A 106 -39.18 14.21 18.36
C GLY A 106 -38.60 15.54 18.93
N ASP A 107 -38.74 15.81 20.16
CA ASP A 107 -38.42 17.08 20.82
C ASP A 107 -36.90 17.40 21.03
N ILE A 108 -35.96 16.56 20.58
CA ILE A 108 -34.54 16.67 20.94
C ILE A 108 -33.64 17.26 19.79
N GLY A 109 -34.25 17.64 18.67
CA GLY A 109 -33.52 18.29 17.57
C GLY A 109 -32.92 17.31 16.55
N VAL A 110 -32.41 17.87 15.45
CA VAL A 110 -31.85 17.15 14.32
C VAL A 110 -30.39 16.80 14.60
N VAL A 111 -30.08 15.51 14.78
CA VAL A 111 -28.68 15.04 14.85
C VAL A 111 -28.15 14.85 13.42
N ARG A 112 -27.21 15.70 13.02
CA ARG A 112 -26.47 15.51 11.77
C ARG A 112 -25.52 14.32 11.89
N VAL A 113 -25.76 13.30 11.06
CA VAL A 113 -24.80 12.20 10.91
C VAL A 113 -23.59 12.71 10.13
N SER A 114 -22.41 12.69 10.74
CA SER A 114 -21.16 13.08 10.10
C SER A 114 -20.95 12.32 8.78
N ARG A 115 -20.39 13.00 7.78
CA ARG A 115 -20.11 12.44 6.46
C ARG A 115 -19.07 11.31 6.53
N ILE A 116 -18.14 11.41 7.48
CA ILE A 116 -17.07 10.43 7.75
C ILE A 116 -17.22 10.03 9.20
N ASP A 117 -17.23 8.70 9.43
CA ASP A 117 -17.24 8.14 10.77
C ASP A 117 -15.83 8.22 11.36
N PRO A 118 -15.65 8.89 12.51
CA PRO A 118 -14.36 8.94 13.17
C PRO A 118 -13.84 7.55 13.55
N ASP A 119 -14.73 6.60 13.86
CA ASP A 119 -14.33 5.23 14.19
C ASP A 119 -13.77 4.51 12.97
N ILE A 120 -14.41 4.66 11.80
CA ILE A 120 -13.92 4.10 10.53
C ILE A 120 -12.61 4.78 10.13
N GLU A 121 -12.50 6.09 10.29
CA GLU A 121 -11.28 6.82 9.99
C GLU A 121 -10.12 6.39 10.88
N SER A 122 -10.36 6.21 12.17
CA SER A 122 -9.38 5.68 13.13
C SER A 122 -8.88 4.30 12.73
N LEU A 123 -9.78 3.38 12.36
CA LEU A 123 -9.43 2.03 11.90
C LEU A 123 -8.60 2.03 10.60
N LEU A 124 -8.88 2.95 9.69
CA LEU A 124 -8.23 2.99 8.37
C LEU A 124 -6.96 3.87 8.33
N SER A 125 -6.77 4.76 9.29
CA SER A 125 -5.65 5.71 9.31
C SER A 125 -4.27 5.04 9.19
N PRO A 126 -3.97 3.90 9.85
CA PRO A 126 -2.68 3.24 9.75
C PRO A 126 -2.40 2.62 8.37
N TYR A 127 -3.45 2.41 7.57
CA TYR A 127 -3.36 1.78 6.23
C TYR A 127 -3.36 2.80 5.09
N ARG A 128 -3.54 4.08 5.40
CA ARG A 128 -3.45 5.16 4.40
C ARG A 128 -2.01 5.38 3.98
N ARG A 129 -1.76 5.40 2.67
CA ARG A 129 -0.47 5.89 2.15
C ARG A 129 -0.44 7.41 2.28
N VAL A 130 0.51 7.91 3.05
CA VAL A 130 0.85 9.35 3.02
C VAL A 130 1.60 9.59 1.71
N ARG A 131 0.97 10.28 0.77
CA ARG A 131 1.67 10.85 -0.38
C ARG A 131 2.24 12.18 0.10
N MET A 132 3.55 12.23 0.28
CA MET A 132 4.24 13.52 0.34
C MET A 132 4.26 14.07 -1.10
N ALA A 133 3.69 15.24 -1.26
CA ALA A 133 3.71 16.00 -2.51
C ALA A 133 5.09 16.58 -2.75
#